data_40aa11d7fa09c6b5fdc5c0246055f492
#
_entry.id   40aa11d7fa09c6b5fdc5c0246055f492
#
_cell.length_a   1.000
_cell.length_b   1.000
_cell.length_c   1.000
_cell.angle_alpha   90.00
_cell.angle_beta   90.00
_cell.angle_gamma   90.00
#
_symmetry.space_group_name_H-M   'P 1'
#
loop_
_entity.id
_entity.type
_entity.pdbx_description
1 polymer ?
#
loop_
_entity_poly.entity_id
_entity_poly.type
_entity_poly.pdbx_seq_one_letter_code
_entity_poly.pdbx_strand_id
1 'polypeptide(L)'
;MFEKAYEECRLCPRECRVNRKEGQTGFCQMDGTLRVARAALHMWEEPCISGKRGSGTVFFSGCNLRCVYCQNFDIAAGTRGKEISRERLSEIFLELQAQGAANINLVTPDHDLPDIVWALFKAKEQGLCIPVVYNGSGYEKADVIAALEGLVDIFLTDFKYMDGELAGRLSHAGDYPEVAKRALE
;
A
#
# COMPACT_ATOMS: atom_id res chain seq x y z
N MET A 1 -11.37 12.28 -4.14
CA MET A 1 -11.75 10.89 -3.77
C MET A 1 -11.35 10.56 -2.33
N PHE A 2 -10.15 10.87 -1.87
CA PHE A 2 -9.63 10.36 -0.58
C PHE A 2 -10.01 11.16 0.69
N GLU A 3 -10.52 12.40 0.58
CA GLU A 3 -10.75 13.30 1.74
C GLU A 3 -11.65 12.72 2.83
N LYS A 4 -12.67 11.94 2.47
CA LYS A 4 -13.61 11.32 3.41
C LYS A 4 -13.48 9.80 3.51
N ALA A 5 -12.43 9.24 2.93
CA ALA A 5 -12.30 7.79 2.83
C ALA A 5 -12.20 7.08 4.19
N TYR A 6 -11.78 7.78 5.24
CA TYR A 6 -11.74 7.23 6.60
C TYR A 6 -13.07 7.35 7.35
N GLU A 7 -14.02 8.19 6.90
CA GLU A 7 -15.35 8.32 7.53
C GLU A 7 -16.26 7.14 7.20
N GLU A 8 -16.17 6.62 5.96
CA GLU A 8 -16.84 5.42 5.50
C GLU A 8 -15.88 4.65 4.57
N CYS A 9 -15.12 3.69 5.13
CA CYS A 9 -14.02 3.05 4.43
C CYS A 9 -14.50 2.16 3.27
N ARG A 10 -14.14 2.57 2.03
CA ARG A 10 -14.36 1.84 0.78
C ARG A 10 -13.10 1.85 -0.11
N LEU A 11 -11.92 1.96 0.50
CA LEU A 11 -10.64 2.08 -0.20
C LEU A 11 -10.23 0.83 -0.98
N CYS A 12 -10.69 -0.34 -0.55
CA CYS A 12 -10.39 -1.62 -1.20
C CYS A 12 -11.67 -2.44 -1.43
N PRO A 13 -11.63 -3.57 -2.14
CA PRO A 13 -12.81 -4.40 -2.44
C PRO A 13 -13.55 -4.94 -1.22
N ARG A 14 -12.95 -4.90 -0.02
CA ARG A 14 -13.63 -5.27 1.24
C ARG A 14 -14.79 -4.34 1.58
N GLU A 15 -14.72 -3.08 1.17
CA GLU A 15 -15.75 -2.05 1.43
C GLU A 15 -16.37 -2.15 2.83
N CYS A 16 -15.51 -2.18 3.85
CA CYS A 16 -15.91 -2.42 5.25
C CYS A 16 -16.90 -1.38 5.79
N ARG A 17 -16.92 -0.18 5.22
CA ARG A 17 -17.79 0.97 5.60
C ARG A 17 -17.66 1.42 7.05
N VAL A 18 -16.61 1.01 7.72
CA VAL A 18 -16.30 1.45 9.09
C VAL A 18 -15.82 2.90 9.11
N ASN A 19 -16.10 3.61 10.21
CA ASN A 19 -15.55 4.94 10.46
C ASN A 19 -14.18 4.81 11.14
N ARG A 20 -13.12 4.82 10.31
CA ARG A 20 -11.75 4.69 10.78
C ARG A 20 -11.26 5.91 11.57
N LYS A 21 -11.83 7.11 11.34
CA LYS A 21 -11.53 8.32 12.13
C LYS A 21 -11.93 8.18 13.59
N GLU A 22 -12.97 7.40 13.86
CA GLU A 22 -13.45 7.11 15.22
C GLU A 22 -12.83 5.83 15.82
N GLY A 23 -11.71 5.36 15.25
CA GLY A 23 -10.98 4.19 15.76
C GLY A 23 -11.59 2.85 15.39
N GLN A 24 -12.62 2.80 14.53
CA GLN A 24 -13.14 1.53 14.03
C GLN A 24 -12.15 0.91 13.04
N THR A 25 -11.98 -0.40 13.11
CA THR A 25 -11.08 -1.14 12.24
C THR A 25 -11.86 -1.97 11.21
N GLY A 26 -11.36 -1.99 9.97
CA GLY A 26 -11.86 -2.85 8.92
C GLY A 26 -11.20 -4.24 8.93
N PHE A 27 -11.37 -4.99 7.83
CA PHE A 27 -10.73 -6.30 7.65
C PHE A 27 -9.19 -6.22 7.75
N CYS A 28 -8.59 -5.13 7.29
CA CYS A 28 -7.14 -4.88 7.37
C CYS A 28 -6.61 -4.67 8.81
N GLN A 29 -7.47 -4.61 9.81
CA GLN A 29 -7.18 -4.36 11.23
C GLN A 29 -6.62 -2.95 11.51
N MET A 30 -6.76 -2.02 10.57
CA MET A 30 -6.28 -0.63 10.71
C MET A 30 -7.44 0.33 10.95
N ASP A 31 -7.25 1.22 11.91
CA ASP A 31 -8.03 2.45 12.12
C ASP A 31 -7.53 3.58 11.19
N GLY A 32 -7.90 4.82 11.46
CA GLY A 32 -7.43 5.99 10.68
C GLY A 32 -6.00 6.44 10.97
N THR A 33 -5.24 5.67 11.75
CA THR A 33 -3.87 6.02 12.14
C THR A 33 -2.88 5.42 11.14
N LEU A 34 -2.05 6.27 10.55
CA LEU A 34 -0.99 5.83 9.63
C LEU A 34 0.11 5.10 10.40
N ARG A 35 0.37 3.84 10.06
CA ARG A 35 1.43 3.04 10.70
C ARG A 35 2.39 2.46 9.69
N VAL A 36 3.68 2.74 9.89
CA VAL A 36 4.79 2.22 9.07
C VAL A 36 5.60 1.21 9.86
N ALA A 37 5.66 -0.01 9.34
CA ALA A 37 6.41 -1.10 9.98
C ALA A 37 7.92 -1.00 9.69
N ARG A 38 8.28 -0.55 8.48
CA ARG A 38 9.67 -0.37 8.07
C ARG A 38 9.76 0.65 6.95
N ALA A 39 10.81 1.46 6.97
CA ALA A 39 11.24 2.28 5.86
C ALA A 39 12.77 2.18 5.73
N ALA A 40 13.28 1.65 4.61
CA ALA A 40 14.70 1.45 4.38
C ALA A 40 15.01 1.14 2.91
N LEU A 41 16.27 1.25 2.51
CA LEU A 41 16.74 0.68 1.25
C LEU A 41 16.59 -0.85 1.28
N HIS A 42 15.98 -1.40 0.25
CA HIS A 42 15.79 -2.84 0.04
C HIS A 42 16.48 -3.27 -1.26
N MET A 43 17.48 -4.15 -1.12
CA MET A 43 18.36 -4.55 -2.23
C MET A 43 17.81 -5.78 -3.00
N TRP A 44 16.77 -6.42 -2.48
CA TRP A 44 16.25 -7.71 -2.95
C TRP A 44 14.83 -7.61 -3.50
N GLU A 45 14.41 -6.42 -3.91
CA GLU A 45 13.22 -6.26 -4.74
C GLU A 45 13.54 -6.75 -6.16
N GLU A 46 12.58 -6.88 -7.05
CA GLU A 46 12.80 -7.28 -8.44
C GLU A 46 13.96 -6.47 -9.06
N PRO A 47 14.87 -7.12 -9.83
CA PRO A 47 16.06 -6.45 -10.36
C PRO A 47 15.75 -5.18 -11.18
N CYS A 48 14.60 -5.14 -11.87
CA CYS A 48 14.16 -3.96 -12.62
C CYS A 48 13.72 -2.80 -11.72
N ILE A 49 13.35 -3.07 -10.46
CA ILE A 49 12.92 -2.08 -9.47
C ILE A 49 14.11 -1.63 -8.62
N SER A 50 14.85 -2.57 -8.00
CA SER A 50 15.95 -2.23 -7.09
C SER A 50 17.23 -1.80 -7.79
N GLY A 51 17.53 -2.34 -8.97
CA GLY A 51 18.76 -2.08 -9.67
C GLY A 51 19.99 -2.32 -8.78
N LYS A 52 21.01 -1.44 -8.89
CA LYS A 52 22.21 -1.49 -8.05
C LYS A 52 22.11 -0.63 -6.79
N ARG A 53 21.15 0.25 -6.70
CA ARG A 53 21.02 1.23 -5.60
C ARG A 53 20.05 0.81 -4.52
N GLY A 54 19.18 -0.15 -4.81
CA GLY A 54 18.09 -0.59 -3.95
C GLY A 54 16.84 0.27 -4.09
N SER A 55 15.72 -0.32 -3.73
CA SER A 55 14.41 0.31 -3.66
C SER A 55 14.22 0.99 -2.31
N GLY A 56 13.73 2.21 -2.26
CA GLY A 56 13.36 2.92 -1.04
C GLY A 56 12.01 2.41 -0.54
N THR A 57 12.01 1.27 0.13
CA THR A 57 10.80 0.50 0.44
C THR A 57 10.17 0.96 1.76
N VAL A 58 8.88 1.26 1.72
CA VAL A 58 8.05 1.61 2.87
C VAL A 58 6.96 0.56 3.05
N PHE A 59 7.02 -0.21 4.13
CA PHE A 59 6.04 -1.22 4.49
C PHE A 59 4.98 -0.62 5.40
N PHE A 60 3.74 -0.59 4.92
CA PHE A 60 2.59 -0.17 5.73
C PHE A 60 2.05 -1.34 6.56
N SER A 61 1.58 -1.05 7.78
CA SER A 61 1.02 -2.06 8.68
C SER A 61 -0.42 -2.36 8.30
N GLY A 62 -0.82 -3.64 8.42
CA GLY A 62 -2.14 -4.09 8.00
C GLY A 62 -2.16 -4.60 6.55
N CYS A 63 -3.21 -5.33 6.18
CA CYS A 63 -3.37 -5.86 4.82
C CYS A 63 -4.82 -6.23 4.54
N ASN A 64 -5.30 -5.90 3.35
CA ASN A 64 -6.67 -6.21 2.89
C ASN A 64 -6.87 -7.68 2.49
N LEU A 65 -5.80 -8.50 2.38
CA LEU A 65 -5.86 -9.94 2.09
C LEU A 65 -5.59 -10.82 3.31
N ARG A 66 -4.55 -10.54 4.09
CA ARG A 66 -4.15 -11.34 5.26
C ARG A 66 -3.96 -12.82 4.92
N CYS A 67 -3.19 -13.09 3.87
CA CYS A 67 -2.93 -14.46 3.39
C CYS A 67 -2.32 -15.33 4.50
N VAL A 68 -2.77 -16.58 4.65
CA VAL A 68 -2.29 -17.51 5.70
C VAL A 68 -0.80 -17.88 5.55
N TYR A 69 -0.23 -17.71 4.35
CA TYR A 69 1.18 -17.98 4.03
C TYR A 69 2.04 -16.71 3.93
N CYS A 70 1.54 -15.57 4.43
CA CYS A 70 2.24 -14.30 4.30
C CYS A 70 3.61 -14.35 5.00
N GLN A 71 4.70 -14.10 4.25
CA GLN A 71 6.06 -14.02 4.82
C GLN A 71 6.21 -12.81 5.76
N ASN A 72 5.39 -11.77 5.60
CA ASN A 72 5.33 -10.57 6.45
C ASN A 72 4.10 -10.59 7.38
N PHE A 73 3.80 -11.75 7.98
CA PHE A 73 2.57 -11.97 8.74
C PHE A 73 2.34 -10.92 9.82
N ASP A 74 3.35 -10.61 10.64
CA ASP A 74 3.23 -9.62 11.73
C ASP A 74 2.87 -8.21 11.21
N ILE A 75 3.41 -7.83 10.04
CA ILE A 75 3.10 -6.56 9.38
C ILE A 75 1.66 -6.61 8.85
N ALA A 76 1.31 -7.67 8.13
CA ALA A 76 -0.02 -7.85 7.55
C ALA A 76 -1.13 -7.96 8.62
N ALA A 77 -0.80 -8.46 9.81
CA ALA A 77 -1.72 -8.50 10.95
C ALA A 77 -1.89 -7.16 11.67
N GLY A 78 -1.13 -6.12 11.30
CA GLY A 78 -1.18 -4.81 11.96
C GLY A 78 -0.53 -4.77 13.35
N THR A 79 0.21 -5.83 13.74
CA THR A 79 0.85 -5.94 15.08
C THR A 79 2.23 -5.27 15.14
N ARG A 80 2.82 -4.95 13.98
CA ARG A 80 4.10 -4.27 13.84
C ARG A 80 3.90 -2.88 13.26
N GLY A 81 4.78 -1.96 13.61
CA GLY A 81 4.84 -0.62 13.05
C GLY A 81 4.79 0.45 14.12
N LYS A 82 5.16 1.65 13.69
CA LYS A 82 5.08 2.87 14.49
C LYS A 82 4.07 3.79 13.85
N GLU A 83 3.28 4.43 14.69
CA GLU A 83 2.43 5.54 14.30
C GLU A 83 3.28 6.72 13.86
N ILE A 84 2.97 7.29 12.72
CA ILE A 84 3.62 8.49 12.20
C ILE A 84 2.56 9.45 11.62
N SER A 85 2.92 10.72 11.49
CA SER A 85 2.10 11.66 10.75
C SER A 85 2.36 11.55 9.23
N ARG A 86 1.45 12.05 8.42
CA ARG A 86 1.64 12.13 6.97
C ARG A 86 2.78 13.09 6.57
N GLU A 87 3.06 14.10 7.41
CA GLU A 87 4.23 14.98 7.26
C GLU A 87 5.51 14.16 7.43
N ARG A 88 5.57 13.28 8.47
CA ARG A 88 6.71 12.40 8.67
C ARG A 88 6.88 11.41 7.53
N LEU A 89 5.79 10.91 6.94
CA LEU A 89 5.85 10.05 5.76
C LEU A 89 6.47 10.77 4.56
N SER A 90 6.10 12.04 4.33
CA SER A 90 6.70 12.88 3.28
C SER A 90 8.22 13.05 3.49
N GLU A 91 8.66 13.29 4.72
CA GLU A 91 10.09 13.37 5.07
C GLU A 91 10.82 12.04 4.81
N ILE A 92 10.20 10.91 5.17
CA ILE A 92 10.76 9.56 4.91
C ILE A 92 11.01 9.34 3.41
N PHE A 93 10.11 9.77 2.54
CA PHE A 93 10.32 9.67 1.09
C PHE A 93 11.55 10.46 0.62
N LEU A 94 11.72 11.67 1.13
CA LEU A 94 12.88 12.51 0.82
C LEU A 94 14.18 11.94 1.41
N GLU A 95 14.14 11.41 2.62
CA GLU A 95 15.28 10.74 3.26
C GLU A 95 15.75 9.52 2.45
N LEU A 96 14.80 8.69 1.96
CA LEU A 96 15.12 7.54 1.11
C LEU A 96 15.74 7.98 -0.22
N GLN A 97 15.19 9.05 -0.84
CA GLN A 97 15.80 9.64 -2.03
C GLN A 97 17.23 10.13 -1.74
N ALA A 98 17.44 10.85 -0.64
CA ALA A 98 18.77 11.35 -0.24
C ALA A 98 19.77 10.22 0.04
N GLN A 99 19.31 9.05 0.49
CA GLN A 99 20.11 7.83 0.64
C GLN A 99 20.44 7.16 -0.71
N GLY A 100 19.93 7.68 -1.83
CA GLY A 100 20.20 7.18 -3.17
C GLY A 100 19.27 6.08 -3.64
N ALA A 101 18.08 5.92 -3.05
CA ALA A 101 17.07 4.97 -3.51
C ALA A 101 16.77 5.13 -5.02
N ALA A 102 16.56 4.00 -5.71
CA ALA A 102 16.18 4.01 -7.11
C ALA A 102 14.74 4.49 -7.35
N ASN A 103 13.88 4.30 -6.37
CA ASN A 103 12.46 4.67 -6.35
C ASN A 103 11.96 4.74 -4.91
N ILE A 104 10.71 5.20 -4.72
CA ILE A 104 9.92 4.98 -3.50
C ILE A 104 8.97 3.83 -3.76
N ASN A 105 9.08 2.74 -2.99
CA ASN A 105 8.27 1.55 -3.14
C ASN A 105 7.29 1.42 -1.96
N LEU A 106 6.01 1.59 -2.25
CA LEU A 106 4.91 1.58 -1.29
C LEU A 106 4.36 0.15 -1.20
N VAL A 107 4.67 -0.56 -0.12
CA VAL A 107 4.24 -1.98 0.05
C VAL A 107 2.96 -2.07 0.86
N THR A 108 1.93 -2.64 0.25
CA THR A 108 0.57 -2.79 0.81
C THR A 108 -0.04 -1.44 1.23
N PRO A 109 -0.13 -0.44 0.32
CA PRO A 109 -0.51 0.92 0.67
C PRO A 109 -2.03 1.16 0.72
N ASP A 110 -2.86 0.22 0.29
CA ASP A 110 -4.29 0.37 -0.02
C ASP A 110 -5.09 1.13 1.02
N HIS A 111 -4.90 0.75 2.28
CA HIS A 111 -5.72 1.25 3.40
C HIS A 111 -5.27 2.60 3.94
N ASP A 112 -4.06 3.06 3.58
CA ASP A 112 -3.48 4.34 4.01
C ASP A 112 -3.34 5.35 2.85
N LEU A 113 -3.97 5.09 1.71
CA LEU A 113 -3.92 5.94 0.52
C LEU A 113 -4.25 7.42 0.77
N PRO A 114 -5.22 7.80 1.63
CA PRO A 114 -5.47 9.23 1.91
C PRO A 114 -4.23 9.96 2.41
N ASP A 115 -3.49 9.38 3.35
CA ASP A 115 -2.28 9.97 3.92
C ASP A 115 -1.07 9.84 2.97
N ILE A 116 -0.97 8.71 2.26
CA ILE A 116 0.09 8.46 1.28
C ILE A 116 0.01 9.47 0.13
N VAL A 117 -1.17 9.67 -0.44
CA VAL A 117 -1.39 10.65 -1.52
C VAL A 117 -1.01 12.06 -1.08
N TRP A 118 -1.43 12.47 0.11
CA TRP A 118 -1.03 13.75 0.68
C TRP A 118 0.49 13.86 0.84
N ALA A 119 1.12 12.81 1.39
CA ALA A 119 2.58 12.78 1.63
C ALA A 119 3.37 12.81 0.32
N LEU A 120 2.90 12.13 -0.74
CA LEU A 120 3.52 12.16 -2.06
C LEU A 120 3.45 13.55 -2.70
N PHE A 121 2.28 14.21 -2.65
CA PHE A 121 2.16 15.59 -3.12
C PHE A 121 3.13 16.49 -2.38
N LYS A 122 3.18 16.39 -1.06
CA LYS A 122 4.06 17.22 -0.23
C LYS A 122 5.54 16.95 -0.51
N ALA A 123 5.93 15.70 -0.69
CA ALA A 123 7.30 15.34 -1.03
C ALA A 123 7.70 15.83 -2.43
N LYS A 124 6.79 15.71 -3.43
CA LYS A 124 7.02 16.23 -4.80
C LYS A 124 7.20 17.74 -4.79
N GLU A 125 6.42 18.51 -4.02
CA GLU A 125 6.63 19.96 -3.82
C GLU A 125 8.02 20.28 -3.22
N GLN A 126 8.58 19.38 -2.42
CA GLN A 126 9.88 19.52 -1.75
C GLN A 126 11.04 18.89 -2.52
N GLY A 127 10.80 18.42 -3.75
CA GLY A 127 11.86 17.93 -4.65
C GLY A 127 12.01 16.41 -4.72
N LEU A 128 11.00 15.63 -4.33
CA LEU A 128 10.96 14.20 -4.66
C LEU A 128 10.86 14.05 -6.18
N CYS A 129 11.86 13.42 -6.79
CA CYS A 129 11.98 13.28 -8.25
C CYS A 129 12.24 11.85 -8.74
N ILE A 130 12.42 10.88 -7.82
CA ILE A 130 12.56 9.47 -8.17
C ILE A 130 11.19 8.83 -8.37
N PRO A 131 11.07 7.76 -9.20
CA PRO A 131 9.81 7.09 -9.46
C PRO A 131 9.13 6.57 -8.19
N VAL A 132 7.80 6.54 -8.21
CA VAL A 132 6.97 5.93 -7.16
C VAL A 132 6.42 4.61 -7.65
N VAL A 133 6.65 3.55 -6.90
CA VAL A 133 6.17 2.19 -7.15
C VAL A 133 5.03 1.88 -6.16
N TYR A 134 3.92 1.41 -6.68
CA TYR A 134 2.82 0.83 -5.91
C TYR A 134 2.97 -0.69 -5.92
N ASN A 135 3.34 -1.27 -4.79
CA ASN A 135 3.55 -2.71 -4.63
C ASN A 135 2.31 -3.30 -3.95
N GLY A 136 1.40 -3.77 -4.76
CA GLY A 136 0.08 -4.20 -4.37
C GLY A 136 -0.13 -5.71 -4.48
N SER A 137 -1.23 -6.16 -3.90
CA SER A 137 -1.59 -7.57 -3.84
C SER A 137 -2.45 -8.06 -5.01
N GLY A 138 -2.85 -7.17 -5.92
CA GLY A 138 -3.85 -7.43 -6.97
C GLY A 138 -5.29 -7.32 -6.46
N TYR A 139 -5.50 -7.09 -5.15
CA TYR A 139 -6.84 -6.97 -4.57
C TYR A 139 -7.18 -5.49 -4.31
N GLU A 140 -7.12 -4.71 -5.38
CA GLU A 140 -7.39 -3.27 -5.41
C GLU A 140 -8.65 -2.98 -6.24
N LYS A 141 -9.24 -1.80 -6.02
CA LYS A 141 -10.35 -1.30 -6.83
C LYS A 141 -9.81 -0.53 -8.03
N ALA A 142 -10.32 -0.80 -9.23
CA ALA A 142 -9.90 -0.14 -10.46
C ALA A 142 -10.05 1.39 -10.40
N ASP A 143 -11.14 1.90 -9.80
CA ASP A 143 -11.36 3.34 -9.62
C ASP A 143 -10.35 3.98 -8.66
N VAL A 144 -9.89 3.24 -7.65
CA VAL A 144 -8.84 3.69 -6.72
C VAL A 144 -7.48 3.71 -7.42
N ILE A 145 -7.16 2.67 -8.20
CA ILE A 145 -5.91 2.63 -8.99
C ILE A 145 -5.90 3.78 -10.01
N ALA A 146 -6.98 4.00 -10.75
CA ALA A 146 -7.09 5.10 -11.70
C ALA A 146 -6.88 6.48 -11.04
N ALA A 147 -7.32 6.65 -9.79
CA ALA A 147 -7.12 7.90 -9.05
C ALA A 147 -5.67 8.18 -8.65
N LEU A 148 -4.76 7.22 -8.82
CA LEU A 148 -3.31 7.37 -8.58
C LEU A 148 -2.53 7.80 -9.82
N GLU A 149 -3.20 8.00 -10.95
CA GLU A 149 -2.58 8.50 -12.19
C GLU A 149 -1.82 9.81 -11.93
N GLY A 150 -0.59 9.91 -12.43
CA GLY A 150 0.30 11.06 -12.23
C GLY A 150 0.98 11.12 -10.85
N LEU A 151 0.61 10.23 -9.90
CA LEU A 151 1.26 10.11 -8.60
C LEU A 151 2.17 8.87 -8.52
N VAL A 152 1.71 7.76 -9.08
CA VAL A 152 2.40 6.47 -9.16
C VAL A 152 2.92 6.28 -10.57
N ASP A 153 4.18 5.89 -10.71
CA ASP A 153 4.86 5.68 -11.99
C ASP A 153 4.87 4.21 -12.40
N ILE A 154 4.88 3.29 -11.43
CA ILE A 154 5.02 1.85 -11.66
C ILE A 154 4.06 1.11 -10.73
N PHE A 155 3.26 0.20 -11.29
CA PHE A 155 2.46 -0.75 -10.52
C PHE A 155 3.16 -2.12 -10.53
N LEU A 156 3.62 -2.56 -9.35
CA LEU A 156 4.19 -3.87 -9.10
C LEU A 156 3.12 -4.72 -8.44
N THR A 157 2.32 -5.40 -9.26
CA THR A 157 1.10 -6.05 -8.82
C THR A 157 1.26 -7.58 -8.83
N ASP A 158 1.02 -8.22 -7.68
CA ASP A 158 0.88 -9.67 -7.62
C ASP A 158 -0.41 -10.14 -8.30
N PHE A 159 -0.36 -11.27 -8.97
CA PHE A 159 -1.54 -12.03 -9.36
C PHE A 159 -1.51 -13.40 -8.67
N LYS A 160 -2.11 -13.47 -7.47
CA LYS A 160 -1.89 -14.61 -6.53
C LYS A 160 -2.73 -15.85 -6.86
N TYR A 161 -3.92 -15.69 -7.44
CA TYR A 161 -4.87 -16.79 -7.65
C TYR A 161 -5.63 -16.65 -8.95
N MET A 162 -5.81 -17.79 -9.65
CA MET A 162 -6.77 -17.96 -10.75
C MET A 162 -8.07 -18.66 -10.28
N ASP A 163 -8.05 -19.22 -9.08
CA ASP A 163 -9.13 -19.99 -8.47
C ASP A 163 -9.70 -19.26 -7.25
N GLY A 164 -11.00 -18.94 -7.29
CA GLY A 164 -11.68 -18.20 -6.23
C GLY A 164 -11.89 -19.00 -4.95
N GLU A 165 -12.04 -20.34 -5.02
CA GLU A 165 -12.18 -21.17 -3.82
C GLU A 165 -10.87 -21.20 -3.05
N LEU A 166 -9.75 -21.37 -3.77
CA LEU A 166 -8.42 -21.31 -3.20
C LEU A 166 -8.13 -19.93 -2.58
N ALA A 167 -8.47 -18.84 -3.30
CA ALA A 167 -8.33 -17.48 -2.82
C ALA A 167 -9.17 -17.21 -1.55
N GLY A 168 -10.40 -17.72 -1.53
CA GLY A 168 -11.28 -17.64 -0.35
C GLY A 168 -10.68 -18.34 0.86
N ARG A 169 -10.14 -19.54 0.66
CA ARG A 169 -9.56 -20.36 1.73
C ARG A 169 -8.24 -19.81 2.29
N LEU A 170 -7.36 -19.27 1.40
CA LEU A 170 -6.01 -18.88 1.80
C LEU A 170 -5.86 -17.36 2.04
N SER A 171 -6.75 -16.53 1.50
CA SER A 171 -6.67 -15.06 1.60
C SER A 171 -8.03 -14.40 1.88
N HIS A 172 -9.05 -15.18 2.23
CA HIS A 172 -10.39 -14.67 2.56
C HIS A 172 -11.02 -13.83 1.44
N ALA A 173 -10.68 -14.05 0.17
CA ALA A 173 -11.08 -13.25 -0.99
C ALA A 173 -11.53 -14.16 -2.15
N GLY A 174 -12.71 -14.76 -2.04
CA GLY A 174 -13.22 -15.67 -3.07
C GLY A 174 -13.44 -15.01 -4.44
N ASP A 175 -13.58 -13.69 -4.47
CA ASP A 175 -13.72 -12.84 -5.64
C ASP A 175 -12.39 -12.33 -6.21
N TYR A 176 -11.25 -12.74 -5.62
CA TYR A 176 -9.92 -12.25 -5.98
C TYR A 176 -9.62 -12.31 -7.49
N PRO A 177 -9.87 -13.43 -8.23
CA PRO A 177 -9.51 -13.50 -9.63
C PRO A 177 -10.21 -12.43 -10.49
N GLU A 178 -11.47 -12.16 -10.20
CA GLU A 178 -12.26 -11.17 -10.93
C GLU A 178 -11.88 -9.73 -10.56
N VAL A 179 -11.56 -9.51 -9.29
CA VAL A 179 -11.09 -8.20 -8.79
C VAL A 179 -9.73 -7.88 -9.39
N ALA A 180 -8.78 -8.83 -9.30
CA ALA A 180 -7.42 -8.64 -9.78
C ALA A 180 -7.36 -8.40 -11.31
N LYS A 181 -8.17 -9.10 -12.10
CA LYS A 181 -8.28 -8.83 -13.54
C LYS A 181 -8.71 -7.40 -13.82
N ARG A 182 -9.76 -6.92 -13.14
CA ARG A 182 -10.27 -5.54 -13.32
C ARG A 182 -9.29 -4.47 -12.84
N ALA A 183 -8.47 -4.76 -11.84
CA ALA A 183 -7.44 -3.84 -11.37
C ALA A 183 -6.25 -3.74 -12.33
N LEU A 184 -6.02 -4.77 -13.17
CA LEU A 184 -4.94 -4.81 -14.16
C LEU A 184 -5.33 -4.24 -15.53
N GLU A 185 -6.63 -4.14 -15.84
CA GLU A 185 -7.18 -3.54 -17.07
C GLU A 185 -7.12 -2.00 -17.03
#